data_b63484227410ba5dce72610c27c80ee4
#
_entry.id   b63484227410ba5dce72610c27c80ee4
#
_cell.length_a   1.000
_cell.length_b   1.000
_cell.length_c   1.000
_cell.angle_alpha   90.00
_cell.angle_beta   90.00
_cell.angle_gamma   90.00
#
_symmetry.space_group_name_H-M   'P 1'
#
loop_
_entity.id
_entity.type
_entity.pdbx_description
1 polymer ?
#
loop_
_entity_poly.entity_id
_entity_poly.type
_entity_poly.pdbx_seq_one_letter_code
_entity_poly.pdbx_strand_id
1 'polypeptide(L)'
;MILLELFLGFLKVGCFSFGGAYFAIPLIRETVLSHGWLTDDAVSYMIAVSESTPGPIMVNMATYVGSSQAGFLGALVATTAVVLPSFLVILLVCVLMKAFIKNAYVQAMLQGMKPCITGIILATGMDMMVKNCGFPVGPDYKAIILTAVLAFLFFGSEKLLKIKLSPISLIGISGILGILVYGI
;
A
#
# COMPACT_ATOMS: atom_id res chain seq x y z
N MET A 1 22.89 3.18 20.20
CA MET A 1 21.61 2.92 20.84
C MET A 1 20.46 3.10 19.85
N ILE A 2 20.41 4.21 19.09
CA ILE A 2 19.29 4.49 18.17
C ILE A 2 18.99 3.38 17.14
N LEU A 3 20.00 2.75 16.54
CA LEU A 3 19.80 1.66 15.58
C LEU A 3 19.14 0.42 16.19
N LEU A 4 19.46 0.11 17.45
CA LEU A 4 18.83 -1.01 18.16
C LEU A 4 17.38 -0.69 18.53
N GLU A 5 17.10 0.55 18.92
CA GLU A 5 15.76 1.04 19.23
C GLU A 5 14.88 1.02 17.97
N LEU A 6 15.41 1.51 16.83
CA LEU A 6 14.75 1.41 15.54
C LEU A 6 14.47 -0.04 15.14
N PHE A 7 15.46 -0.91 15.31
CA PHE A 7 15.28 -2.33 14.99
C PHE A 7 14.17 -2.97 15.82
N LEU A 8 14.21 -2.82 17.15
CA LEU A 8 13.23 -3.42 18.06
C LEU A 8 11.83 -2.82 17.90
N GLY A 9 11.74 -1.49 17.72
CA GLY A 9 10.49 -0.79 17.49
C GLY A 9 9.80 -1.27 16.20
N PHE A 10 10.52 -1.28 15.09
CA PHE A 10 9.96 -1.74 13.81
C PHE A 10 9.80 -3.26 13.70
N LEU A 11 10.58 -4.03 14.41
CA LEU A 11 10.37 -5.48 14.55
C LEU A 11 9.01 -5.76 15.24
N LYS A 12 8.73 -5.04 16.35
CA LYS A 12 7.43 -5.09 17.03
C LYS A 12 6.29 -4.74 16.06
N VAL A 13 6.42 -3.63 15.32
CA VAL A 13 5.44 -3.25 14.31
C VAL A 13 5.23 -4.36 13.29
N GLY A 14 6.30 -4.93 12.73
CA GLY A 14 6.23 -6.01 11.75
C GLY A 14 5.57 -7.28 12.29
N CYS A 15 5.77 -7.61 13.57
CA CYS A 15 5.14 -8.75 14.23
C CYS A 15 3.63 -8.59 14.43
N PHE A 16 3.16 -7.37 14.70
CA PHE A 16 1.76 -7.13 15.08
C PHE A 16 0.92 -6.52 13.96
N SER A 17 1.49 -6.22 12.82
CA SER A 17 0.78 -5.64 11.67
C SER A 17 0.03 -6.70 10.84
N PHE A 18 -0.83 -7.49 11.49
CA PHE A 18 -1.73 -8.41 10.80
C PHE A 18 -2.97 -7.65 10.33
N GLY A 19 -3.19 -7.58 9.01
CA GLY A 19 -4.41 -6.98 8.46
C GLY A 19 -4.19 -5.81 7.49
N GLY A 20 -2.94 -5.58 7.08
CA GLY A 20 -2.62 -4.60 6.04
C GLY A 20 -2.13 -3.25 6.57
N ALA A 21 -1.82 -2.34 5.64
CA ALA A 21 -1.15 -1.09 5.92
C ALA A 21 -1.92 -0.16 6.89
N TYR A 22 -3.24 -0.12 6.79
CA TYR A 22 -4.06 0.75 7.64
C TYR A 22 -4.07 0.34 9.11
N PHE A 23 -3.86 -0.95 9.43
CA PHE A 23 -3.66 -1.40 10.81
C PHE A 23 -2.26 -1.10 11.33
N ALA A 24 -1.28 -1.02 10.45
CA ALA A 24 0.09 -0.68 10.83
C ALA A 24 0.28 0.80 11.15
N ILE A 25 -0.49 1.69 10.51
CA ILE A 25 -0.36 3.16 10.70
C ILE A 25 -0.48 3.57 12.18
N PRO A 26 -1.55 3.18 12.93
CA PRO A 26 -1.66 3.52 14.34
C PRO A 26 -0.50 2.97 15.19
N LEU A 27 -0.06 1.75 14.91
CA LEU A 27 1.03 1.11 15.64
C LEU A 27 2.38 1.78 15.39
N ILE A 28 2.65 2.18 14.14
CA ILE A 28 3.84 2.94 13.79
C ILE A 28 3.79 4.32 14.46
N ARG A 29 2.64 5.01 14.39
CA ARG A 29 2.44 6.30 15.05
C ARG A 29 2.74 6.21 16.55
N GLU A 30 2.15 5.24 17.24
CA GLU A 30 2.40 5.01 18.68
C GLU A 30 3.89 4.76 18.95
N THR A 31 4.52 3.88 18.16
CA THR A 31 5.94 3.57 18.31
C THR A 31 6.83 4.80 18.11
N VAL A 32 6.56 5.58 17.07
CA VAL A 32 7.36 6.78 16.72
C VAL A 32 7.21 7.88 17.76
N LEU A 33 5.98 8.12 18.25
CA LEU A 33 5.71 9.14 19.26
C LEU A 33 6.23 8.73 20.64
N SER A 34 6.08 7.47 21.04
CA SER A 34 6.57 6.99 22.34
C SER A 34 8.09 7.03 22.48
N HIS A 35 8.82 6.90 21.37
CA HIS A 35 10.27 7.05 21.35
C HIS A 35 10.73 8.49 21.10
N GLY A 36 9.81 9.42 20.83
CA GLY A 36 10.13 10.81 20.51
C GLY A 36 10.90 10.99 19.20
N TRP A 37 10.76 10.05 18.26
CA TRP A 37 11.50 10.13 16.98
C TRP A 37 10.98 11.21 16.07
N LEU A 38 9.66 11.44 16.05
CA LEU A 38 9.02 12.49 15.27
C LEU A 38 7.92 13.18 16.10
N THR A 39 7.57 14.40 15.72
CA THR A 39 6.39 15.11 16.23
C THR A 39 5.12 14.61 15.54
N ASP A 40 3.96 14.90 16.10
CA ASP A 40 2.67 14.47 15.56
C ASP A 40 2.40 15.01 14.13
N ASP A 41 2.79 16.26 13.89
CA ASP A 41 2.70 16.88 12.57
C ASP A 41 3.62 16.17 11.56
N ALA A 42 4.84 15.83 11.97
CA ALA A 42 5.78 15.09 11.14
C ALA A 42 5.30 13.67 10.82
N VAL A 43 4.60 13.01 11.76
CA VAL A 43 3.97 11.71 11.52
C VAL A 43 2.85 11.83 10.48
N SER A 44 2.02 12.86 10.57
CA SER A 44 0.95 13.10 9.58
C SER A 44 1.53 13.34 8.18
N TYR A 45 2.59 14.12 8.08
CA TYR A 45 3.33 14.32 6.83
C TYR A 45 3.94 13.03 6.30
N MET A 46 4.57 12.23 7.16
CA MET A 46 5.14 10.92 6.82
C MET A 46 4.08 9.98 6.22
N ILE A 47 2.87 9.95 6.80
CA ILE A 47 1.77 9.14 6.29
C ILE A 47 1.42 9.56 4.85
N ALA A 48 1.21 10.86 4.63
CA ALA A 48 0.88 11.40 3.31
C ALA A 48 1.97 11.09 2.26
N VAL A 49 3.24 11.25 2.61
CA VAL A 49 4.37 10.89 1.74
C VAL A 49 4.39 9.40 1.44
N SER A 50 4.15 8.56 2.47
CA SER A 50 4.18 7.10 2.32
C SER A 50 3.03 6.57 1.46
N GLU A 51 1.85 7.21 1.53
CA GLU A 51 0.70 6.89 0.66
C GLU A 51 0.93 7.32 -0.79
N SER A 52 1.63 8.42 -1.00
CA SER A 52 1.98 8.94 -2.33
C SER A 52 3.15 8.20 -2.98
N THR A 53 3.93 7.45 -2.21
CA THR A 53 5.10 6.72 -2.69
C THR A 53 4.72 5.31 -3.13
N PRO A 54 5.06 4.88 -4.37
CA PRO A 54 4.79 3.51 -4.81
C PRO A 54 5.48 2.48 -3.91
N GLY A 55 4.68 1.57 -3.33
CA GLY A 55 5.20 0.50 -2.47
C GLY A 55 4.35 0.26 -1.23
N PRO A 56 4.70 -0.72 -0.39
CA PRO A 56 3.99 -0.98 0.85
C PRO A 56 4.14 0.20 1.82
N ILE A 57 3.03 0.82 2.19
CA ILE A 57 3.00 2.01 3.07
C ILE A 57 3.83 1.79 4.35
N MET A 58 3.68 0.64 4.99
CA MET A 58 4.42 0.28 6.21
C MET A 58 5.94 0.29 6.01
N VAL A 59 6.41 -0.19 4.86
CA VAL A 59 7.84 -0.20 4.50
C VAL A 59 8.32 1.23 4.22
N ASN A 60 7.52 2.03 3.50
CA ASN A 60 7.84 3.43 3.22
C ASN A 60 7.95 4.25 4.52
N MET A 61 7.00 4.07 5.45
CA MET A 61 7.04 4.71 6.77
C MET A 61 8.28 4.30 7.57
N ALA A 62 8.62 3.01 7.62
CA ALA A 62 9.82 2.52 8.31
C ALA A 62 11.09 3.13 7.72
N THR A 63 11.18 3.17 6.40
CA THR A 63 12.31 3.78 5.68
C THR A 63 12.42 5.27 5.98
N TYR A 64 11.29 5.99 6.00
CA TYR A 64 11.26 7.42 6.30
C TYR A 64 11.75 7.70 7.72
N VAL A 65 11.19 7.02 8.73
CA VAL A 65 11.59 7.18 10.14
C VAL A 65 13.06 6.82 10.32
N GLY A 66 13.48 5.67 9.81
CA GLY A 66 14.86 5.24 9.90
C GLY A 66 15.83 6.23 9.27
N SER A 67 15.48 6.77 8.11
CA SER A 67 16.29 7.80 7.43
C SER A 67 16.36 9.10 8.23
N SER A 68 15.26 9.54 8.83
CA SER A 68 15.23 10.76 9.64
C SER A 68 16.05 10.67 10.93
N GLN A 69 16.15 9.46 11.52
CA GLN A 69 16.82 9.26 12.80
C GLN A 69 18.32 8.92 12.68
N ALA A 70 18.70 8.14 11.69
CA ALA A 70 20.09 7.66 11.56
C ALA A 70 20.54 7.54 10.07
N GLY A 71 19.96 8.36 9.18
CA GLY A 71 20.32 8.41 7.78
C GLY A 71 20.16 7.07 7.07
N PHE A 72 21.03 6.76 6.13
CA PHE A 72 20.97 5.55 5.31
C PHE A 72 20.96 4.25 6.13
N LEU A 73 21.80 4.18 7.17
CA LEU A 73 21.87 3.00 8.04
C LEU A 73 20.57 2.82 8.85
N GLY A 74 19.98 3.90 9.33
CA GLY A 74 18.68 3.87 10.01
C GLY A 74 17.57 3.38 9.09
N ALA A 75 17.52 3.88 7.86
CA ALA A 75 16.58 3.43 6.85
C ALA A 75 16.69 1.92 6.60
N LEU A 76 17.91 1.42 6.40
CA LEU A 76 18.16 0.01 6.15
C LEU A 76 17.75 -0.88 7.33
N VAL A 77 18.07 -0.47 8.55
CA VAL A 77 17.76 -1.22 9.77
C VAL A 77 16.24 -1.25 10.01
N ALA A 78 15.56 -0.11 9.95
CA ALA A 78 14.12 -0.03 10.18
C ALA A 78 13.32 -0.80 9.12
N THR A 79 13.71 -0.67 7.85
CA THR A 79 13.08 -1.38 6.73
C THR A 79 13.26 -2.88 6.86
N THR A 80 14.47 -3.34 7.18
CA THR A 80 14.73 -4.77 7.39
C THR A 80 13.95 -5.31 8.58
N ALA A 81 13.91 -4.56 9.69
CA ALA A 81 13.20 -4.97 10.90
C ALA A 81 11.70 -5.15 10.67
N VAL A 82 11.06 -4.26 9.93
CA VAL A 82 9.62 -4.33 9.67
C VAL A 82 9.24 -5.49 8.74
N VAL A 83 10.10 -5.86 7.79
CA VAL A 83 9.86 -6.94 6.82
C VAL A 83 10.20 -8.31 7.39
N LEU A 84 11.19 -8.40 8.28
CA LEU A 84 11.77 -9.64 8.77
C LEU A 84 10.73 -10.60 9.38
N PRO A 85 9.78 -10.19 10.26
CA PRO A 85 8.81 -11.11 10.82
C PRO A 85 7.92 -11.76 9.75
N SER A 86 7.38 -10.96 8.84
CA SER A 86 6.53 -11.45 7.75
C SER A 86 7.30 -12.41 6.84
N PHE A 87 8.55 -12.10 6.54
CA PHE A 87 9.43 -12.96 5.74
C PHE A 87 9.66 -14.31 6.41
N LEU A 88 9.98 -14.31 7.72
CA LEU A 88 10.20 -15.56 8.48
C LEU A 88 8.94 -16.42 8.57
N VAL A 89 7.77 -15.79 8.80
CA VAL A 89 6.49 -16.50 8.85
C VAL A 89 6.17 -17.13 7.50
N ILE A 90 6.31 -16.40 6.40
CA ILE A 90 6.08 -16.93 5.05
C ILE A 90 7.04 -18.07 4.75
N LEU A 91 8.32 -17.94 5.09
CA LEU A 91 9.32 -18.96 4.87
C LEU A 91 9.00 -20.24 5.65
N LEU A 92 8.62 -20.10 6.92
CA LEU A 92 8.16 -21.20 7.77
C LEU A 92 6.94 -21.90 7.16
N VAL A 93 5.93 -21.13 6.77
CA VAL A 93 4.72 -21.64 6.13
C VAL A 93 5.07 -22.37 4.83
N CYS A 94 5.93 -21.82 3.98
CA CYS A 94 6.36 -22.46 2.73
C CYS A 94 7.05 -23.81 2.98
N VAL A 95 7.89 -23.91 4.01
CA VAL A 95 8.58 -25.15 4.38
C VAL A 95 7.60 -26.20 4.89
N LEU A 96 6.72 -25.80 5.82
CA LEU A 96 5.73 -26.70 6.41
C LEU A 96 4.66 -27.14 5.41
N MET A 97 4.28 -26.26 4.49
CA MET A 97 3.20 -26.53 3.54
C MET A 97 3.66 -27.26 2.27
N LYS A 98 4.94 -27.52 2.07
CA LYS A 98 5.42 -28.25 0.88
C LYS A 98 4.71 -29.60 0.67
N ALA A 99 4.41 -30.31 1.75
CA ALA A 99 3.69 -31.57 1.69
C ALA A 99 2.17 -31.37 1.46
N PHE A 100 1.60 -30.30 2.00
CA PHE A 100 0.17 -30.02 1.93
C PHE A 100 -0.28 -29.37 0.61
N ILE A 101 0.58 -28.56 -0.04
CA ILE A 101 0.26 -27.91 -1.32
C ILE A 101 -0.05 -28.93 -2.44
N LYS A 102 0.48 -30.15 -2.35
CA LYS A 102 0.18 -31.24 -3.30
C LYS A 102 -1.17 -31.92 -3.05
N ASN A 103 -1.80 -31.65 -1.91
CA ASN A 103 -3.11 -32.24 -1.58
C ASN A 103 -4.21 -31.58 -2.40
N ALA A 104 -5.06 -32.39 -3.05
CA ALA A 104 -6.14 -31.93 -3.91
C ALA A 104 -7.13 -31.01 -3.18
N TYR A 105 -7.42 -31.28 -1.91
CA TYR A 105 -8.33 -30.46 -1.10
C TYR A 105 -7.76 -29.06 -0.83
N VAL A 106 -6.45 -28.98 -0.52
CA VAL A 106 -5.77 -27.70 -0.31
C VAL A 106 -5.73 -26.90 -1.61
N GLN A 107 -5.47 -27.55 -2.74
CA GLN A 107 -5.51 -26.87 -4.04
C GLN A 107 -6.92 -26.37 -4.39
N ALA A 108 -7.96 -27.15 -4.11
CA ALA A 108 -9.34 -26.72 -4.31
C ALA A 108 -9.70 -25.50 -3.44
N MET A 109 -9.30 -25.48 -2.17
CA MET A 109 -9.47 -24.32 -1.29
C MET A 109 -8.75 -23.08 -1.84
N LEU A 110 -7.48 -23.20 -2.22
CA LEU A 110 -6.71 -22.09 -2.79
C LEU A 110 -7.30 -21.58 -4.10
N GLN A 111 -7.81 -22.46 -4.95
CA GLN A 111 -8.51 -22.08 -6.18
C GLN A 111 -9.83 -21.35 -5.88
N GLY A 112 -10.59 -21.81 -4.89
CA GLY A 112 -11.82 -21.15 -4.45
C GLY A 112 -11.60 -19.77 -3.82
N MET A 113 -10.44 -19.53 -3.21
CA MET A 113 -10.11 -18.21 -2.66
C MET A 113 -9.83 -17.14 -3.73
N LYS A 114 -9.33 -17.53 -4.90
CA LYS A 114 -8.98 -16.57 -5.97
C LYS A 114 -10.14 -15.66 -6.39
N PRO A 115 -11.34 -16.18 -6.72
CA PRO A 115 -12.47 -15.34 -7.08
C PRO A 115 -12.95 -14.46 -5.91
N CYS A 116 -12.84 -14.93 -4.67
CA CYS A 116 -13.19 -14.13 -3.49
C CYS A 116 -12.27 -12.90 -3.36
N ILE A 117 -10.96 -13.10 -3.50
CA ILE A 117 -9.96 -11.98 -3.46
C ILE A 117 -10.23 -11.02 -4.61
N THR A 118 -10.47 -11.53 -5.82
CA THR A 118 -10.82 -10.69 -6.98
C THR A 118 -12.08 -9.86 -6.72
N GLY A 119 -13.11 -10.48 -6.12
CA GLY A 119 -14.34 -9.79 -5.74
C GLY A 119 -14.12 -8.67 -4.73
N ILE A 120 -13.30 -8.91 -3.71
CA ILE A 120 -12.93 -7.87 -2.71
C ILE A 120 -12.20 -6.71 -3.36
N ILE A 121 -11.21 -6.99 -4.23
CA ILE A 121 -10.47 -5.94 -4.93
C ILE A 121 -11.39 -5.10 -5.81
N LEU A 122 -12.29 -5.74 -6.56
CA LEU A 122 -13.26 -5.04 -7.40
C LEU A 122 -14.23 -4.20 -6.56
N ALA A 123 -14.76 -4.75 -5.47
CA ALA A 123 -15.67 -4.03 -4.59
C ALA A 123 -14.99 -2.79 -3.97
N THR A 124 -13.74 -2.94 -3.49
CA THR A 124 -12.97 -1.82 -2.95
C THR A 124 -12.68 -0.77 -4.02
N GLY A 125 -12.31 -1.19 -5.22
CA GLY A 125 -12.08 -0.28 -6.35
C GLY A 125 -13.34 0.50 -6.73
N MET A 126 -14.50 -0.16 -6.75
CA MET A 126 -15.79 0.50 -7.00
C MET A 126 -16.16 1.48 -5.89
N ASP A 127 -15.98 1.11 -4.61
CA ASP A 127 -16.24 2.00 -3.48
C ASP A 127 -15.36 3.27 -3.55
N MET A 128 -14.07 3.12 -3.87
CA MET A 128 -13.17 4.25 -4.08
C MET A 128 -13.60 5.12 -5.26
N MET A 129 -14.03 4.54 -6.38
CA MET A 129 -14.55 5.30 -7.52
C MET A 129 -15.80 6.10 -7.15
N VAL A 130 -16.74 5.51 -6.44
CA VAL A 130 -17.98 6.16 -6.00
C VAL A 130 -17.67 7.32 -5.06
N LYS A 131 -16.77 7.13 -4.11
CA LYS A 131 -16.33 8.18 -3.18
C LYS A 131 -15.62 9.32 -3.91
N ASN A 132 -14.73 9.03 -4.84
CA ASN A 132 -14.03 10.04 -5.64
C ASN A 132 -14.98 10.83 -6.56
N CYS A 133 -16.06 10.22 -7.02
CA CYS A 133 -17.11 10.90 -7.78
C CYS A 133 -18.04 11.79 -6.91
N GLY A 134 -17.77 11.89 -5.60
CA GLY A 134 -18.49 12.77 -4.67
C GLY A 134 -19.77 12.18 -4.07
N PHE A 135 -20.09 10.89 -4.33
CA PHE A 135 -21.24 10.24 -3.71
C PHE A 135 -20.93 9.82 -2.26
N PRO A 136 -21.86 10.02 -1.28
CA PRO A 136 -23.23 10.49 -1.40
C PRO A 136 -23.44 12.00 -1.19
N VAL A 137 -22.37 12.80 -0.99
CA VAL A 137 -22.47 14.21 -0.54
C VAL A 137 -22.85 15.17 -1.68
N GLY A 138 -22.50 14.86 -2.92
CA GLY A 138 -22.84 15.62 -4.12
C GLY A 138 -21.94 15.20 -5.30
N PRO A 139 -22.51 14.92 -6.48
CA PRO A 139 -21.73 14.44 -7.61
C PRO A 139 -20.76 15.50 -8.12
N ASP A 140 -19.47 15.20 -8.12
CA ASP A 140 -18.46 16.00 -8.81
C ASP A 140 -18.39 15.57 -10.28
N TYR A 141 -19.06 16.35 -11.14
CA TYR A 141 -19.11 16.09 -12.57
C TYR A 141 -17.72 16.07 -13.22
N LYS A 142 -16.76 16.85 -12.70
CA LYS A 142 -15.38 16.87 -13.19
C LYS A 142 -14.68 15.54 -12.90
N ALA A 143 -14.83 15.02 -11.68
CA ALA A 143 -14.28 13.72 -11.29
C ALA A 143 -14.92 12.56 -12.09
N ILE A 144 -16.23 12.62 -12.32
CA ILE A 144 -16.95 11.61 -13.13
C ILE A 144 -16.43 11.59 -14.56
N ILE A 145 -16.32 12.75 -15.22
CA ILE A 145 -15.80 12.86 -16.58
C ILE A 145 -14.35 12.37 -16.65
N LEU A 146 -13.52 12.79 -15.71
CA LEU A 146 -12.11 12.37 -15.64
C LEU A 146 -12.00 10.86 -15.48
N THR A 147 -12.78 10.26 -14.59
CA THR A 147 -12.81 8.81 -14.38
C THR A 147 -13.26 8.06 -15.64
N ALA A 148 -14.30 8.57 -16.32
CA ALA A 148 -14.79 7.98 -17.57
C ALA A 148 -13.72 8.07 -18.69
N VAL A 149 -13.04 9.19 -18.82
CA VAL A 149 -11.96 9.38 -19.81
C VAL A 149 -10.80 8.43 -19.51
N LEU A 150 -10.36 8.31 -18.25
CA LEU A 150 -9.28 7.40 -17.87
C LEU A 150 -9.65 5.93 -18.07
N ALA A 151 -10.90 5.54 -17.75
CA ALA A 151 -11.40 4.21 -18.02
C ALA A 151 -11.43 3.90 -19.53
N PHE A 152 -11.89 4.86 -20.35
CA PHE A 152 -11.88 4.72 -21.80
C PHE A 152 -10.46 4.62 -22.36
N LEU A 153 -9.52 5.43 -21.86
CA LEU A 153 -8.11 5.34 -22.25
C LEU A 153 -7.50 3.99 -21.87
N PHE A 154 -7.79 3.47 -20.69
CA PHE A 154 -7.26 2.19 -20.22
C PHE A 154 -7.80 1.01 -21.05
N PHE A 155 -9.11 0.87 -21.14
CA PHE A 155 -9.73 -0.23 -21.89
C PHE A 155 -9.67 -0.04 -23.42
N GLY A 156 -9.73 1.21 -23.88
CA GLY A 156 -9.67 1.55 -25.31
C GLY A 156 -8.27 1.37 -25.89
N SER A 157 -7.22 1.68 -25.13
CA SER A 157 -5.84 1.54 -25.61
C SER A 157 -5.46 0.09 -25.93
N GLU A 158 -5.93 -0.85 -25.13
CA GLU A 158 -5.68 -2.28 -25.37
C GLU A 158 -6.43 -2.79 -26.60
N LYS A 159 -7.67 -2.31 -26.81
CA LYS A 159 -8.55 -2.79 -27.87
C LYS A 159 -8.32 -2.10 -29.23
N LEU A 160 -8.01 -0.78 -29.23
CA LEU A 160 -7.83 0.03 -30.43
C LEU A 160 -6.38 0.15 -30.88
N LEU A 161 -5.45 0.35 -29.93
CA LEU A 161 -4.05 0.65 -30.23
C LEU A 161 -3.13 -0.55 -30.00
N LYS A 162 -3.64 -1.67 -29.44
CA LYS A 162 -2.84 -2.85 -29.03
C LYS A 162 -1.64 -2.50 -28.13
N ILE A 163 -1.66 -1.33 -27.49
CA ILE A 163 -0.64 -0.85 -26.56
C ILE A 163 -1.16 -1.11 -25.15
N LYS A 164 -0.46 -1.91 -24.37
CA LYS A 164 -0.74 -2.11 -22.94
C LYS A 164 -0.20 -0.92 -22.17
N LEU A 165 -1.09 0.00 -21.79
CA LEU A 165 -0.72 1.08 -20.86
C LEU A 165 -0.36 0.48 -19.50
N SER A 166 0.85 0.80 -19.02
CA SER A 166 1.24 0.46 -17.65
C SER A 166 0.40 1.25 -16.65
N PRO A 167 0.04 0.68 -15.48
CA PRO A 167 -0.62 1.43 -14.41
C PRO A 167 0.12 2.73 -14.02
N ILE A 168 1.46 2.72 -14.06
CA ILE A 168 2.28 3.90 -13.76
C ILE A 168 2.07 5.00 -14.82
N SER A 169 1.99 4.63 -16.10
CA SER A 169 1.70 5.60 -17.17
C SER A 169 0.31 6.21 -17.00
N LEU A 170 -0.66 5.42 -16.56
CA LEU A 170 -2.02 5.91 -16.31
C LEU A 170 -2.05 6.90 -15.14
N ILE A 171 -1.28 6.66 -14.07
CA ILE A 171 -1.13 7.61 -12.95
C ILE A 171 -0.53 8.92 -13.45
N GLY A 172 0.51 8.89 -14.27
CA GLY A 172 1.11 10.09 -14.87
C GLY A 172 0.11 10.88 -15.70
N ILE A 173 -0.63 10.21 -16.59
CA ILE A 173 -1.66 10.82 -17.42
C ILE A 173 -2.78 11.41 -16.54
N SER A 174 -3.23 10.70 -15.51
CA SER A 174 -4.27 11.19 -14.60
C SER A 174 -3.84 12.42 -13.83
N GLY A 175 -2.55 12.49 -13.42
CA GLY A 175 -1.99 13.67 -12.76
C GLY A 175 -2.00 14.91 -13.68
N ILE A 176 -1.56 14.77 -14.92
CA ILE A 176 -1.58 15.86 -15.91
C ILE A 176 -3.02 16.33 -16.18
N LEU A 177 -3.94 15.39 -16.41
CA LEU A 177 -5.35 15.71 -16.64
C LEU A 177 -6.00 16.35 -15.40
N GLY A 178 -5.63 15.89 -14.19
CA GLY A 178 -6.10 16.47 -12.94
C GLY A 178 -5.69 17.95 -12.81
N ILE A 179 -4.44 18.27 -13.07
CA ILE A 179 -3.93 19.65 -13.07
C ILE A 179 -4.70 20.51 -14.07
N LEU A 180 -4.94 20.02 -15.30
CA LEU A 180 -5.68 20.76 -16.32
C LEU A 180 -7.15 21.01 -15.97
N VAL A 181 -7.81 20.05 -15.30
CA VAL A 181 -9.24 20.11 -14.97
C VAL A 181 -9.51 20.90 -13.69
N TYR A 182 -8.61 20.78 -12.69
CA TYR A 182 -8.78 21.44 -11.38
C TYR A 182 -8.00 22.75 -11.24
N GLY A 183 -7.07 23.05 -12.17
CA GLY A 183 -6.43 24.37 -12.27
C GLY A 183 -5.45 24.71 -11.16
N ILE A 184 -4.67 23.73 -10.69
CA ILE A 184 -3.60 23.97 -9.71
C ILE A 184 -2.29 24.22 -10.44
#